data_f6ba3209188f0f7f1a4976bc05f3de88
#
_entry.id   f6ba3209188f0f7f1a4976bc05f3de88
#
_cell.length_a   1.000
_cell.length_b   1.000
_cell.length_c   1.000
_cell.angle_alpha   90.00
_cell.angle_beta   90.00
_cell.angle_gamma   90.00
#
_symmetry.space_group_name_H-M   'P 1'
#
loop_
_entity.id
_entity.type
_entity.pdbx_description
1 polymer ?
#
loop_
_entity_poly.entity_id
_entity_poly.type
_entity_poly.pdbx_seq_one_letter_code
_entity_poly.pdbx_strand_id
1 'polypeptide(L)'
;VEQENVECDFNRIYPKGAPNIPLYVFDYTDYKIWRKYAEELRGGKAKKGDAKRIGFFQDLGCSDFELEVFNNFYFSRTRKSLEHYYPQAKAGSDKPISSEDINCFGNFAMIGSDANSSGSDWNPIDKKNRYLDSKSNQVSTASLKFRIMLQICQDNYDDGIKDETAKRPFGLEWNVDDMNEHQEKVLKIVMKR
;
A
#
# COMPACT_ATOMS: atom_id res chain seq x y z
N VAL A 1 -30.68 -8.20 9.93
CA VAL A 1 -29.37 -8.60 10.44
C VAL A 1 -28.48 -7.42 10.17
N GLU A 2 -28.21 -6.62 11.21
CA GLU A 2 -27.30 -5.48 11.17
C GLU A 2 -25.94 -5.98 10.71
N GLN A 3 -25.36 -5.29 9.72
CA GLN A 3 -23.97 -5.49 9.32
C GLN A 3 -23.11 -5.05 10.51
N GLU A 4 -22.75 -5.98 11.39
CA GLU A 4 -21.69 -5.75 12.35
C GLU A 4 -20.44 -5.27 11.59
N ASN A 5 -19.87 -4.22 12.10
CA ASN A 5 -18.77 -3.50 11.49
C ASN A 5 -17.54 -4.42 11.43
N VAL A 6 -17.35 -5.10 10.29
CA VAL A 6 -16.30 -6.11 10.08
C VAL A 6 -14.90 -5.49 10.27
N GLU A 7 -14.78 -4.17 10.09
CA GLU A 7 -13.55 -3.41 10.32
C GLU A 7 -13.14 -3.43 11.81
N CYS A 8 -14.11 -3.36 12.73
CA CYS A 8 -13.86 -3.53 14.17
C CYS A 8 -13.28 -4.91 14.49
N ASP A 9 -13.69 -5.95 13.77
CA ASP A 9 -13.19 -7.30 14.00
C ASP A 9 -11.74 -7.47 13.53
N PHE A 10 -11.35 -6.86 12.42
CA PHE A 10 -9.96 -6.91 11.96
C PHE A 10 -9.01 -6.24 12.97
N ASN A 11 -9.32 -5.03 13.40
CA ASN A 11 -8.50 -4.28 14.35
C ASN A 11 -8.47 -4.92 15.75
N ARG A 12 -9.51 -5.68 16.12
CA ARG A 12 -9.52 -6.48 17.34
C ARG A 12 -8.59 -7.69 17.25
N ILE A 13 -8.52 -8.33 16.08
CA ILE A 13 -7.67 -9.50 15.85
C ILE A 13 -6.20 -9.08 15.66
N TYR A 14 -5.98 -7.99 14.96
CA TYR A 14 -4.65 -7.45 14.62
C TYR A 14 -4.52 -5.99 15.04
N PRO A 15 -4.44 -5.72 16.36
CA PRO A 15 -4.32 -4.35 16.86
C PRO A 15 -2.99 -3.72 16.46
N LYS A 16 -2.95 -2.38 16.43
CA LYS A 16 -1.70 -1.64 16.26
C LYS A 16 -0.67 -2.06 17.32
N GLY A 17 0.59 -2.04 16.94
CA GLY A 17 1.69 -2.49 17.80
C GLY A 17 1.88 -4.01 17.84
N ALA A 18 0.96 -4.81 17.30
CA ALA A 18 1.05 -6.26 17.23
C ALA A 18 1.40 -6.72 15.80
N PRO A 19 2.69 -6.92 15.46
CA PRO A 19 3.11 -7.19 14.08
C PRO A 19 2.84 -8.62 13.58
N ASN A 20 2.07 -9.42 14.32
CA ASN A 20 1.85 -10.84 14.04
C ASN A 20 0.69 -11.09 13.05
N ILE A 21 0.61 -10.31 11.98
CA ILE A 21 -0.38 -10.54 10.92
C ILE A 21 0.17 -11.67 10.01
N PRO A 22 -0.57 -12.79 9.86
CA PRO A 22 -0.12 -13.89 9.02
C PRO A 22 0.05 -13.49 7.56
N LEU A 23 1.04 -14.05 6.87
CA LEU A 23 1.34 -13.72 5.47
C LEU A 23 0.14 -13.94 4.53
N TYR A 24 -0.68 -14.96 4.78
CA TYR A 24 -1.86 -15.24 3.96
C TYR A 24 -2.88 -14.10 3.94
N VAL A 25 -2.89 -13.23 4.97
CA VAL A 25 -3.76 -12.05 5.01
C VAL A 25 -3.35 -11.07 3.90
N PHE A 26 -2.05 -10.93 3.65
CA PHE A 26 -1.53 -10.09 2.57
C PHE A 26 -1.74 -10.71 1.19
N ASP A 27 -1.57 -12.03 1.06
CA ASP A 27 -1.92 -12.75 -0.18
C ASP A 27 -3.40 -12.59 -0.51
N TYR A 28 -4.27 -12.71 0.48
CA TYR A 28 -5.70 -12.52 0.32
C TYR A 28 -6.04 -11.07 -0.03
N THR A 29 -5.33 -10.11 0.56
CA THR A 29 -5.47 -8.69 0.23
C THR A 29 -5.14 -8.42 -1.23
N ASP A 30 -4.00 -8.88 -1.70
CA ASP A 30 -3.60 -8.75 -3.11
C ASP A 30 -4.62 -9.43 -4.04
N TYR A 31 -5.14 -10.61 -3.65
CA TYR A 31 -6.20 -11.28 -4.41
C TYR A 31 -7.47 -10.44 -4.50
N LYS A 32 -7.92 -9.83 -3.41
CA LYS A 32 -9.13 -9.01 -3.40
C LYS A 32 -8.97 -7.73 -4.22
N ILE A 33 -7.80 -7.10 -4.16
CA ILE A 33 -7.47 -5.95 -5.00
C ILE A 33 -7.46 -6.35 -6.48
N TRP A 34 -6.79 -7.45 -6.82
CA TRP A 34 -6.76 -7.98 -8.19
C TRP A 34 -8.16 -8.37 -8.69
N ARG A 35 -8.96 -9.00 -7.82
CA ARG A 35 -10.34 -9.37 -8.14
C ARG A 35 -11.19 -8.13 -8.44
N LYS A 36 -11.11 -7.08 -7.63
CA LYS A 36 -11.77 -5.81 -7.89
C LYS A 36 -11.37 -5.25 -9.26
N TYR A 37 -10.07 -5.26 -9.58
CA TYR A 37 -9.58 -4.88 -10.90
C TYR A 37 -10.21 -5.76 -12.01
N ALA A 38 -10.22 -7.08 -11.83
CA ALA A 38 -10.74 -8.02 -12.83
C ALA A 38 -12.24 -7.82 -13.08
N GLU A 39 -13.01 -7.51 -12.05
CA GLU A 39 -14.45 -7.26 -12.15
C GLU A 39 -14.77 -5.89 -12.78
N GLU A 40 -14.00 -4.86 -12.48
CA GLU A 40 -14.34 -3.48 -12.86
C GLU A 40 -13.64 -3.00 -14.14
N LEU A 41 -12.40 -3.40 -14.37
CA LEU A 41 -11.57 -2.84 -15.44
C LEU A 41 -11.05 -3.87 -16.46
N ARG A 42 -10.86 -5.14 -16.08
CA ARG A 42 -10.32 -6.17 -16.96
C ARG A 42 -11.31 -6.48 -18.09
N GLY A 43 -10.84 -6.36 -19.32
CA GLY A 43 -11.68 -6.57 -20.52
C GLY A 43 -12.38 -5.31 -21.02
N GLY A 44 -12.37 -4.22 -20.25
CA GLY A 44 -12.74 -2.88 -20.70
C GLY A 44 -11.56 -2.13 -21.27
N LYS A 45 -11.77 -1.35 -22.32
CA LYS A 45 -10.76 -0.41 -22.86
C LYS A 45 -10.79 0.89 -22.03
N ALA A 46 -10.81 0.77 -20.68
CA ALA A 46 -10.86 1.89 -19.78
C ALA A 46 -9.59 2.75 -19.93
N LYS A 47 -9.71 3.85 -20.63
CA LYS A 47 -8.62 4.80 -20.85
C LYS A 47 -8.39 5.63 -19.60
N LYS A 48 -7.18 6.20 -19.51
CA LYS A 48 -6.87 7.21 -18.50
C LYS A 48 -7.92 8.33 -18.56
N GLY A 49 -8.52 8.67 -17.41
CA GLY A 49 -9.61 9.65 -17.34
C GLY A 49 -11.03 9.08 -17.42
N ASP A 50 -11.22 7.81 -17.74
CA ASP A 50 -12.55 7.20 -17.71
C ASP A 50 -13.08 7.13 -16.26
N ALA A 51 -14.37 7.43 -16.07
CA ALA A 51 -14.99 7.48 -14.74
C ALA A 51 -14.83 6.19 -13.93
N LYS A 52 -14.93 5.01 -14.59
CA LYS A 52 -14.71 3.70 -13.95
C LYS A 52 -13.28 3.56 -13.43
N ARG A 53 -12.30 4.01 -14.23
CA ARG A 53 -10.88 3.93 -13.86
C ARG A 53 -10.56 4.91 -12.75
N ILE A 54 -11.09 6.12 -12.80
CA ILE A 54 -10.99 7.12 -11.72
C ILE A 54 -11.58 6.55 -10.43
N GLY A 55 -12.79 6.00 -10.46
CA GLY A 55 -13.44 5.40 -9.29
C GLY A 55 -12.63 4.25 -8.69
N PHE A 56 -12.09 3.36 -9.54
CA PHE A 56 -11.24 2.26 -9.08
C PHE A 56 -10.02 2.75 -8.28
N PHE A 57 -9.28 3.74 -8.80
CA PHE A 57 -8.10 4.28 -8.11
C PHE A 57 -8.45 5.12 -6.89
N GLN A 58 -9.58 5.83 -6.90
CA GLN A 58 -10.10 6.52 -5.72
C GLN A 58 -10.43 5.56 -4.58
N ASP A 59 -11.01 4.40 -4.90
CA ASP A 59 -11.27 3.35 -3.91
C ASP A 59 -9.98 2.77 -3.31
N LEU A 60 -8.89 2.77 -4.07
CA LEU A 60 -7.56 2.38 -3.59
C LEU A 60 -6.84 3.51 -2.84
N GLY A 61 -7.32 4.76 -2.95
CA GLY A 61 -6.75 5.95 -2.30
C GLY A 61 -5.54 6.53 -3.00
N CYS A 62 -5.38 6.30 -4.30
CA CYS A 62 -4.25 6.80 -5.07
C CYS A 62 -4.68 7.34 -6.44
N SER A 63 -3.78 8.05 -7.11
CA SER A 63 -3.94 8.43 -8.49
C SER A 63 -3.75 7.24 -9.45
N ASP A 64 -4.15 7.46 -10.69
CA ASP A 64 -4.11 6.47 -11.77
C ASP A 64 -2.67 6.08 -12.15
N PHE A 65 -2.36 4.78 -12.11
CA PHE A 65 -1.10 4.23 -12.59
C PHE A 65 -1.31 3.08 -13.61
N GLU A 66 -0.24 2.48 -14.10
CA GLU A 66 -0.29 1.53 -15.21
C GLU A 66 -1.06 0.24 -14.89
N LEU A 67 -2.11 -0.06 -15.67
CA LEU A 67 -2.96 -1.24 -15.50
C LEU A 67 -2.21 -2.55 -15.75
N GLU A 68 -1.08 -2.52 -16.46
CA GLU A 68 -0.21 -3.66 -16.68
C GLU A 68 0.26 -4.31 -15.38
N VAL A 69 0.39 -3.54 -14.30
CA VAL A 69 0.71 -4.06 -12.96
C VAL A 69 -0.33 -5.08 -12.50
N PHE A 70 -1.60 -4.83 -12.76
CA PHE A 70 -2.69 -5.75 -12.42
C PHE A 70 -2.80 -6.89 -13.43
N ASN A 71 -2.58 -6.63 -14.72
CA ASN A 71 -2.60 -7.64 -15.77
C ASN A 71 -1.51 -8.69 -15.59
N ASN A 72 -0.33 -8.26 -15.17
CA ASN A 72 0.87 -9.10 -15.00
C ASN A 72 0.99 -9.63 -13.56
N PHE A 73 0.04 -9.33 -12.69
CA PHE A 73 0.09 -9.81 -11.30
C PHE A 73 -0.02 -11.34 -11.25
N TYR A 74 0.80 -11.95 -10.42
CA TYR A 74 0.75 -13.36 -10.11
C TYR A 74 1.11 -13.62 -8.65
N PHE A 75 0.60 -14.71 -8.08
CA PHE A 75 0.97 -15.15 -6.74
C PHE A 75 2.34 -15.83 -6.78
N SER A 76 3.28 -15.32 -6.01
CA SER A 76 4.65 -15.85 -5.96
C SER A 76 4.94 -16.48 -4.61
N ARG A 77 5.44 -17.72 -4.63
CA ARG A 77 5.91 -18.41 -3.43
C ARG A 77 7.19 -17.82 -2.84
N THR A 78 7.89 -16.97 -3.59
CA THR A 78 9.11 -16.29 -3.13
C THR A 78 8.82 -15.00 -2.37
N ARG A 79 7.58 -14.52 -2.40
CA ARG A 79 7.12 -13.34 -1.70
C ARG A 79 6.76 -13.69 -0.27
N LYS A 80 7.77 -13.65 0.62
CA LYS A 80 7.65 -14.11 2.01
C LYS A 80 8.13 -13.09 3.04
N SER A 81 8.55 -11.89 2.62
CA SER A 81 9.01 -10.85 3.51
C SER A 81 7.95 -9.78 3.67
N LEU A 82 7.64 -9.41 4.92
CA LEU A 82 6.88 -8.22 5.23
C LEU A 82 7.83 -7.03 5.26
N GLU A 83 7.48 -6.02 4.51
CA GLU A 83 8.14 -4.74 4.46
C GLU A 83 7.34 -3.71 5.26
N HIS A 84 8.02 -2.98 6.16
CA HIS A 84 7.52 -1.73 6.69
C HIS A 84 7.75 -0.62 5.65
N TYR A 85 6.71 -0.03 5.12
CA TYR A 85 6.89 1.05 4.15
C TYR A 85 7.55 2.26 4.80
N TYR A 86 7.04 2.74 5.95
CA TYR A 86 7.84 3.59 6.86
C TYR A 86 8.75 2.69 7.69
N PRO A 87 10.07 2.85 7.63
CA PRO A 87 11.01 1.87 8.16
C PRO A 87 11.05 1.85 9.69
N GLN A 88 11.14 0.66 10.26
CA GLN A 88 11.20 0.44 11.70
C GLN A 88 12.38 1.17 12.36
N ALA A 89 13.53 1.23 11.71
CA ALA A 89 14.72 1.90 12.22
C ALA A 89 14.57 3.42 12.44
N LYS A 90 13.54 4.03 11.83
CA LYS A 90 13.26 5.47 11.89
C LYS A 90 12.08 5.82 12.80
N ALA A 91 11.47 4.83 13.43
CA ALA A 91 10.37 5.02 14.39
C ALA A 91 10.87 4.89 15.83
N GLY A 92 10.17 5.53 16.75
CA GLY A 92 10.50 5.49 18.19
C GLY A 92 9.85 6.61 18.99
N SER A 93 10.10 6.61 20.30
CA SER A 93 9.51 7.60 21.21
C SER A 93 9.89 9.05 20.91
N ASP A 94 11.11 9.25 20.41
CA ASP A 94 11.66 10.58 20.08
C ASP A 94 11.68 10.86 18.57
N LYS A 95 10.88 10.11 17.81
CA LYS A 95 10.79 10.20 16.37
C LYS A 95 9.39 10.71 15.96
N PRO A 96 9.26 11.24 14.73
CA PRO A 96 7.96 11.73 14.22
C PRO A 96 6.85 10.68 14.23
N ILE A 97 7.21 9.40 14.11
CA ILE A 97 6.26 8.28 14.12
C ILE A 97 6.68 7.27 15.19
N SER A 98 5.73 6.83 16.00
CA SER A 98 5.99 5.87 17.08
C SER A 98 6.21 4.45 16.55
N SER A 99 6.88 3.62 17.37
CA SER A 99 7.02 2.18 17.06
C SER A 99 5.69 1.43 17.07
N GLU A 100 4.69 1.93 17.79
CA GLU A 100 3.35 1.36 17.80
C GLU A 100 2.62 1.65 16.48
N ASP A 101 2.68 2.90 16.00
CA ASP A 101 1.98 3.32 14.79
C ASP A 101 2.49 2.62 13.54
N ILE A 102 3.82 2.40 13.42
CA ILE A 102 4.37 1.71 12.25
C ILE A 102 4.02 0.23 12.19
N ASN A 103 3.70 -0.39 13.35
CA ASN A 103 3.30 -1.79 13.43
C ASN A 103 1.78 -1.93 13.23
N CYS A 104 1.31 -1.56 12.05
CA CYS A 104 -0.09 -1.66 11.64
C CYS A 104 -0.20 -2.23 10.23
N PHE A 105 -1.36 -2.81 9.91
CA PHE A 105 -1.62 -3.38 8.58
C PHE A 105 -1.42 -2.35 7.45
N GLY A 106 -1.76 -1.09 7.72
CA GLY A 106 -1.60 0.00 6.75
C GLY A 106 -0.15 0.21 6.31
N ASN A 107 0.82 -0.03 7.21
CA ASN A 107 2.23 0.17 6.92
C ASN A 107 2.96 -1.09 6.40
N PHE A 108 2.29 -2.24 6.36
CA PHE A 108 2.90 -3.49 5.90
C PHE A 108 2.52 -3.83 4.46
N ALA A 109 3.45 -4.38 3.70
CA ALA A 109 3.19 -5.07 2.44
C ALA A 109 4.16 -6.25 2.25
N MET A 110 3.78 -7.22 1.41
CA MET A 110 4.67 -8.31 1.07
C MET A 110 5.55 -7.95 -0.12
N ILE A 111 6.85 -8.24 0.02
CA ILE A 111 7.84 -8.11 -1.06
C ILE A 111 8.73 -9.37 -1.14
N GLY A 112 9.54 -9.46 -2.18
CA GLY A 112 10.56 -10.50 -2.28
C GLY A 112 11.66 -10.32 -1.24
N SER A 113 12.24 -11.42 -0.75
CA SER A 113 13.27 -11.40 0.31
C SER A 113 14.50 -10.57 -0.06
N ASP A 114 14.95 -10.66 -1.30
CA ASP A 114 16.14 -9.94 -1.79
C ASP A 114 15.92 -8.42 -1.80
N ALA A 115 14.71 -8.02 -2.11
CA ALA A 115 14.33 -6.61 -2.10
C ALA A 115 14.27 -6.04 -0.68
N ASN A 116 13.73 -6.81 0.26
CA ASN A 116 13.65 -6.41 1.66
C ASN A 116 15.04 -6.19 2.27
N SER A 117 15.98 -7.09 1.96
CA SER A 117 17.36 -7.01 2.48
C SER A 117 18.11 -5.76 2.03
N SER A 118 17.75 -5.17 0.87
CA SER A 118 18.47 -4.02 0.31
C SER A 118 17.89 -2.65 0.67
N GLY A 119 16.68 -2.58 1.24
CA GLY A 119 15.96 -1.31 1.43
C GLY A 119 15.26 -1.16 2.77
N SER A 120 15.61 -1.97 3.77
CA SER A 120 14.86 -2.06 5.03
C SER A 120 14.83 -0.77 5.85
N ASP A 121 15.78 0.13 5.68
CA ASP A 121 15.88 1.42 6.41
C ASP A 121 15.70 2.66 5.52
N TRP A 122 15.34 2.48 4.25
CA TRP A 122 15.10 3.60 3.35
C TRP A 122 13.84 4.37 3.73
N ASN A 123 13.88 5.70 3.57
CA ASN A 123 12.69 6.54 3.69
C ASN A 123 11.61 6.15 2.66
N PRO A 124 10.35 6.46 2.91
CA PRO A 124 9.26 6.21 1.96
C PRO A 124 9.54 6.74 0.56
N ILE A 125 10.07 7.98 0.45
CA ILE A 125 10.40 8.59 -0.84
C ILE A 125 11.56 7.87 -1.55
N ASP A 126 12.55 7.37 -0.81
CA ASP A 126 13.66 6.60 -1.39
C ASP A 126 13.17 5.25 -1.92
N LYS A 127 12.26 4.59 -1.17
CA LYS A 127 11.57 3.38 -1.64
C LYS A 127 10.76 3.66 -2.89
N LYS A 128 10.00 4.75 -2.91
CA LYS A 128 9.24 5.20 -4.08
C LYS A 128 10.17 5.38 -5.28
N ASN A 129 11.25 6.14 -5.14
CA ASN A 129 12.20 6.37 -6.22
C ASN A 129 12.82 5.06 -6.73
N ARG A 130 13.16 4.15 -5.82
CA ARG A 130 13.78 2.88 -6.17
C ARG A 130 12.85 1.93 -6.89
N TYR A 131 11.62 1.77 -6.38
CA TYR A 131 10.71 0.73 -6.82
C TYR A 131 9.69 1.20 -7.85
N LEU A 132 9.35 2.48 -7.87
CA LEU A 132 8.43 3.05 -8.86
C LEU A 132 9.16 3.43 -10.15
N ASP A 133 10.31 4.08 -10.03
CA ASP A 133 11.05 4.68 -11.14
C ASP A 133 12.06 3.71 -11.77
N SER A 134 12.39 2.61 -11.10
CA SER A 134 13.36 1.65 -11.64
C SER A 134 12.75 0.80 -12.75
N LYS A 135 13.51 0.63 -13.85
CA LYS A 135 13.14 -0.28 -14.96
C LYS A 135 13.13 -1.75 -14.53
N SER A 136 13.70 -2.10 -13.38
CA SER A 136 13.66 -3.45 -12.81
C SER A 136 12.42 -3.64 -11.94
N ASN A 137 11.28 -3.73 -12.56
CA ASN A 137 9.96 -3.79 -11.92
C ASN A 137 9.64 -5.09 -11.16
N GLN A 138 10.59 -5.99 -10.95
CA GLN A 138 10.28 -7.32 -10.41
C GLN A 138 9.68 -7.28 -9.01
N VAL A 139 10.09 -6.33 -8.17
CA VAL A 139 9.61 -6.21 -6.80
C VAL A 139 8.29 -5.45 -6.72
N SER A 140 8.15 -4.38 -7.48
CA SER A 140 6.93 -3.56 -7.48
C SER A 140 5.73 -4.30 -8.07
N THR A 141 5.96 -5.26 -8.96
CA THR A 141 4.91 -6.13 -9.51
C THR A 141 4.55 -7.30 -8.58
N ALA A 142 5.35 -7.57 -7.56
CA ALA A 142 5.16 -8.72 -6.68
C ALA A 142 3.99 -8.55 -5.70
N SER A 143 3.71 -7.32 -5.23
CA SER A 143 2.59 -7.02 -4.32
C SER A 143 1.81 -5.82 -4.83
N LEU A 144 0.49 -6.00 -5.02
CA LEU A 144 -0.40 -4.91 -5.43
C LEU A 144 -0.55 -3.88 -4.30
N LYS A 145 -0.66 -4.35 -3.06
CA LYS A 145 -0.71 -3.47 -1.90
C LYS A 145 0.52 -2.56 -1.83
N PHE A 146 1.72 -3.12 -2.01
CA PHE A 146 2.96 -2.34 -2.02
C PHE A 146 2.97 -1.32 -3.16
N ARG A 147 2.52 -1.71 -4.35
CA ARG A 147 2.43 -0.79 -5.50
C ARG A 147 1.51 0.40 -5.23
N ILE A 148 0.38 0.18 -4.57
CA ILE A 148 -0.54 1.24 -4.16
C ILE A 148 0.13 2.19 -3.17
N MET A 149 0.85 1.68 -2.18
CA MET A 149 1.58 2.48 -1.20
C MET A 149 2.64 3.38 -1.86
N LEU A 150 3.38 2.84 -2.84
CA LEU A 150 4.33 3.61 -3.65
C LEU A 150 3.64 4.76 -4.39
N GLN A 151 2.45 4.51 -4.96
CA GLN A 151 1.70 5.53 -5.70
C GLN A 151 1.16 6.61 -4.76
N ILE A 152 0.63 6.26 -3.59
CA ILE A 152 0.18 7.24 -2.60
C ILE A 152 1.35 8.14 -2.16
N CYS A 153 2.53 7.57 -1.93
CA CYS A 153 3.72 8.34 -1.60
C CYS A 153 4.13 9.29 -2.75
N GLN A 154 4.01 8.83 -4.00
CA GLN A 154 4.24 9.68 -5.18
C GLN A 154 3.24 10.84 -5.23
N ASP A 155 1.96 10.55 -5.02
CA ASP A 155 0.89 11.57 -5.04
C ASP A 155 1.15 12.65 -3.98
N ASN A 156 1.49 12.24 -2.75
CA ASN A 156 1.84 13.15 -1.65
C ASN A 156 3.06 14.02 -1.98
N TYR A 157 4.07 13.44 -2.62
CA TYR A 157 5.25 14.20 -3.07
C TYR A 157 4.91 15.19 -4.17
N ASP A 158 4.12 14.78 -5.16
CA ASP A 158 3.71 15.62 -6.29
C ASP A 158 2.81 16.78 -5.84
N ASP A 159 1.93 16.54 -4.87
CA ASP A 159 1.09 17.57 -4.30
C ASP A 159 1.92 18.62 -3.53
N GLY A 160 2.95 18.20 -2.82
CA GLY A 160 3.92 19.11 -2.18
C GLY A 160 4.76 19.93 -3.18
N ILE A 161 4.95 19.46 -4.41
CA ILE A 161 5.59 20.23 -5.48
C ILE A 161 4.64 21.28 -6.04
N LYS A 162 3.36 20.94 -6.21
CA LYS A 162 2.33 21.83 -6.76
C LYS A 162 1.92 22.93 -5.77
N ASP A 163 1.87 22.57 -4.50
CA ASP A 163 1.46 23.46 -3.41
C ASP A 163 2.43 23.33 -2.22
N GLU A 164 3.22 24.36 -1.99
CA GLU A 164 4.21 24.41 -0.90
C GLU A 164 3.56 24.20 0.48
N THR A 165 2.27 24.55 0.64
CA THR A 165 1.54 24.34 1.90
C THR A 165 1.19 22.87 2.14
N ALA A 166 1.15 22.04 1.09
CA ALA A 166 0.94 20.61 1.14
C ALA A 166 2.26 19.82 1.31
N LYS A 167 3.41 20.51 1.21
CA LYS A 167 4.72 19.89 1.29
C LYS A 167 4.98 19.28 2.64
N ARG A 168 5.27 17.99 2.63
CA ARG A 168 5.62 17.23 3.81
C ARG A 168 7.12 17.27 4.09
N PRO A 169 7.56 17.19 5.37
CA PRO A 169 8.95 17.01 5.68
C PRO A 169 9.53 15.77 4.99
N PHE A 170 10.82 15.85 4.61
CA PHE A 170 11.52 14.73 4.01
C PHE A 170 11.43 13.46 4.87
N GLY A 171 11.03 12.37 4.26
CA GLY A 171 10.81 11.08 4.91
C GLY A 171 9.43 10.90 5.55
N LEU A 172 8.54 11.92 5.50
CA LEU A 172 7.16 11.88 5.97
C LEU A 172 6.14 11.95 4.81
N GLU A 173 6.54 11.69 3.58
CA GLU A 173 5.66 11.56 2.42
C GLU A 173 4.68 10.37 2.56
N TRP A 174 4.98 9.50 3.51
CA TRP A 174 4.12 8.45 4.05
C TRP A 174 4.12 8.54 5.57
N ASN A 175 3.03 8.99 6.16
CA ASN A 175 2.89 9.21 7.60
C ASN A 175 1.76 8.37 8.22
N VAL A 176 1.43 8.62 9.49
CA VAL A 176 0.40 7.87 10.23
C VAL A 176 -0.98 8.02 9.62
N ASP A 177 -1.32 9.20 9.09
CA ASP A 177 -2.62 9.44 8.46
C ASP A 177 -2.75 8.61 7.17
N ASP A 178 -1.69 8.54 6.36
CA ASP A 178 -1.65 7.69 5.17
C ASP A 178 -1.78 6.21 5.51
N MET A 179 -1.11 5.75 6.58
CA MET A 179 -1.21 4.37 7.06
C MET A 179 -2.65 4.02 7.45
N ASN A 180 -3.31 4.92 8.19
CA ASN A 180 -4.68 4.73 8.64
C ASN A 180 -5.67 4.75 7.46
N GLU A 181 -5.57 5.74 6.58
CA GLU A 181 -6.43 5.85 5.40
C GLU A 181 -6.26 4.67 4.45
N HIS A 182 -5.01 4.29 4.18
CA HIS A 182 -4.71 3.12 3.34
C HIS A 182 -5.27 1.84 3.95
N GLN A 183 -5.11 1.62 5.25
CA GLN A 183 -5.70 0.49 5.96
C GLN A 183 -7.21 0.47 5.80
N GLU A 184 -7.89 1.59 6.05
CA GLU A 184 -9.34 1.69 5.92
C GLU A 184 -9.82 1.35 4.51
N LYS A 185 -9.22 1.94 3.48
CA LYS A 185 -9.59 1.71 2.08
C LYS A 185 -9.36 0.27 1.66
N VAL A 186 -8.22 -0.30 2.01
CA VAL A 186 -7.89 -1.70 1.69
C VAL A 186 -8.84 -2.66 2.41
N LEU A 187 -9.13 -2.43 3.69
CA LEU A 187 -10.07 -3.28 4.44
C LEU A 187 -11.49 -3.24 3.86
N LYS A 188 -11.96 -2.10 3.36
CA LYS A 188 -13.24 -2.01 2.65
C LYS A 188 -13.31 -2.93 1.43
N ILE A 189 -12.17 -3.10 0.72
CA ILE A 189 -12.08 -4.02 -0.42
C ILE A 189 -11.99 -5.47 0.04
N VAL A 190 -11.15 -5.74 1.03
CA VAL A 190 -10.89 -7.09 1.56
C VAL A 190 -12.14 -7.69 2.18
N MET A 191 -12.89 -6.90 2.94
CA MET A 191 -14.06 -7.35 3.69
C MET A 191 -15.36 -7.35 2.88
N LYS A 192 -15.36 -6.76 1.69
CA LYS A 192 -16.51 -6.82 0.79
C LYS A 192 -16.75 -8.27 0.36
N ARG A 193 -17.93 -8.82 0.67
CA ARG A 193 -18.36 -10.18 0.30
C ARG A 193 -18.64 -10.31 -1.19
#